data_a805f5638a755099cfb454baf79dbf20
#
_entry.id   a805f5638a755099cfb454baf79dbf20
#
_cell.length_a   1.000
_cell.length_b   1.000
_cell.length_c   1.000
_cell.angle_alpha   90.00
_cell.angle_beta   90.00
_cell.angle_gamma   90.00
#
_symmetry.space_group_name_H-M   'P 1'
#
loop_
_entity.id
_entity.type
_entity.pdbx_description
1 polymer ?
#
loop_
_entity_poly.entity_id
_entity_poly.type
_entity_poly.pdbx_seq_one_letter_code
_entity_poly.pdbx_strand_id
1 'polypeptide(L)'
;MIFMATTFDIQLPHYPRGFHLITCDILSLLPDLPENGLLVVFIKHTSAGITINENADPDVRHDFNTFFNKLVPDGAPYFVHTLEGPDDMSAHIKASLIGTSVSIPIRNHRLNLGTWQGIYLWEFRDGATNAN
;
A
#
# COMPACT_ATOMS: atom_id res chain seq x y z
N MET A 1 -3.19 -8.37 32.68
CA MET A 1 -3.85 -7.51 31.67
C MET A 1 -4.12 -8.34 30.44
N ILE A 2 -5.33 -8.27 29.91
CA ILE A 2 -5.71 -9.00 28.70
C ILE A 2 -5.74 -7.99 27.54
N PHE A 3 -4.95 -8.26 26.50
CA PHE A 3 -5.00 -7.51 25.27
C PHE A 3 -5.88 -8.24 24.26
N MET A 4 -6.77 -7.50 23.62
CA MET A 4 -7.63 -8.04 22.57
C MET A 4 -7.31 -7.34 21.25
N ALA A 5 -7.10 -8.14 20.23
CA ALA A 5 -6.97 -7.68 18.86
C ALA A 5 -8.07 -8.29 18.02
N THR A 6 -8.67 -7.51 17.15
CA THR A 6 -9.62 -7.97 16.16
C THR A 6 -8.99 -7.90 14.79
N THR A 7 -9.10 -8.96 14.01
CA THR A 7 -8.53 -9.04 12.67
C THR A 7 -9.64 -9.09 11.63
N PHE A 8 -9.47 -8.32 10.58
CA PHE A 8 -10.37 -8.28 9.43
C PHE A 8 -9.60 -8.58 8.17
N ASP A 9 -10.09 -9.50 7.35
CA ASP A 9 -9.63 -9.65 5.98
C ASP A 9 -10.55 -8.81 5.09
N ILE A 10 -9.98 -7.81 4.44
CA ILE A 10 -10.72 -6.94 3.54
C ILE A 10 -10.16 -7.08 2.13
N GLN A 11 -11.00 -6.85 1.13
CA GLN A 11 -10.59 -6.85 -0.26
C GLN A 11 -10.83 -5.48 -0.86
N LEU A 12 -9.76 -4.86 -1.33
CA LEU A 12 -9.84 -3.61 -2.06
C LEU A 12 -10.34 -3.83 -3.49
N PRO A 13 -10.96 -2.83 -4.10
CA PRO A 13 -11.26 -2.90 -5.53
C PRO A 13 -9.96 -3.03 -6.33
N HIS A 14 -10.09 -3.43 -7.59
CA HIS A 14 -8.95 -3.48 -8.50
C HIS A 14 -8.40 -2.07 -8.74
N TYR A 15 -7.07 -1.93 -8.59
CA TYR A 15 -6.35 -0.72 -8.93
C TYR A 15 -5.34 -1.00 -10.04
N PRO A 16 -5.21 -0.11 -11.02
CA PRO A 16 -4.15 -0.20 -12.02
C PRO A 16 -2.79 0.07 -11.39
N ARG A 17 -1.74 -0.24 -12.13
CA ARG A 17 -0.38 0.08 -11.72
C ARG A 17 -0.25 1.56 -11.36
N GLY A 18 0.39 1.84 -10.24
CA GLY A 18 0.60 3.20 -9.72
C GLY A 18 0.32 3.31 -8.23
N PHE A 19 0.23 4.55 -7.75
CA PHE A 19 0.05 4.86 -6.34
C PHE A 19 -1.36 5.38 -6.10
N HIS A 20 -2.07 4.71 -5.20
CA HIS A 20 -3.49 4.96 -4.96
C HIS A 20 -3.74 5.26 -3.50
N LEU A 21 -4.38 6.39 -3.26
CA LEU A 21 -4.80 6.77 -1.91
C LEU A 21 -6.00 5.90 -1.51
N ILE A 22 -5.84 5.12 -0.44
CA ILE A 22 -6.83 4.11 -0.03
C ILE A 22 -7.37 4.31 1.39
N THR A 23 -7.10 5.44 2.02
CA THR A 23 -7.54 5.70 3.40
C THR A 23 -9.05 5.51 3.55
N CYS A 24 -9.83 6.14 2.67
CA CYS A 24 -11.30 6.03 2.72
C CYS A 24 -11.79 4.63 2.38
N ASP A 25 -11.16 3.94 1.45
CA ASP A 25 -11.51 2.56 1.10
C ASP A 25 -11.34 1.64 2.32
N ILE A 26 -10.23 1.76 3.03
CA ILE A 26 -9.98 0.96 4.23
C ILE A 26 -11.02 1.28 5.30
N LEU A 27 -11.23 2.55 5.61
CA LEU A 27 -12.18 2.95 6.65
C LEU A 27 -13.60 2.50 6.34
N SER A 28 -14.01 2.53 5.06
CA SER A 28 -15.35 2.10 4.66
C SER A 28 -15.59 0.60 4.83
N LEU A 29 -14.53 -0.20 4.88
CA LEU A 29 -14.59 -1.66 5.02
C LEU A 29 -14.41 -2.13 6.47
N LEU A 30 -14.16 -1.21 7.39
CA LEU A 30 -13.98 -1.50 8.81
C LEU A 30 -15.19 -1.05 9.61
N PRO A 31 -15.47 -1.69 10.76
CA PRO A 31 -16.43 -1.15 11.72
C PRO A 31 -15.90 0.15 12.34
N ASP A 32 -16.72 0.80 13.15
CA ASP A 32 -16.30 2.00 13.86
C ASP A 32 -15.04 1.74 14.68
N LEU A 33 -14.12 2.70 14.62
CA LEU A 33 -12.86 2.60 15.33
C LEU A 33 -13.06 2.74 16.84
N PRO A 34 -12.24 2.07 17.65
CA PRO A 34 -12.27 2.28 19.11
C PRO A 34 -11.85 3.71 19.45
N GLU A 35 -12.12 4.12 20.69
CA GLU A 35 -11.70 5.44 21.15
C GLU A 35 -10.19 5.63 21.08
N ASN A 36 -9.45 4.62 21.51
CA ASN A 36 -7.98 4.56 21.46
C ASN A 36 -7.56 3.17 21.00
N GLY A 37 -6.47 3.11 20.26
CA GLY A 37 -5.94 1.84 19.79
C GLY A 37 -4.86 2.00 18.74
N LEU A 38 -4.65 0.92 18.03
CA LEU A 38 -3.69 0.84 16.95
C LEU A 38 -4.33 0.11 15.77
N LEU A 39 -4.33 0.72 14.61
CA LEU A 39 -4.66 0.06 13.36
C LEU A 39 -3.37 -0.39 12.69
N VAL A 40 -3.26 -1.69 12.43
CA VAL A 40 -2.20 -2.25 11.58
C VAL A 40 -2.84 -2.68 10.27
N VAL A 41 -2.34 -2.17 9.17
CA VAL A 41 -2.78 -2.57 7.82
C VAL A 41 -1.65 -3.36 7.19
N PHE A 42 -1.93 -4.60 6.82
CA PHE A 42 -0.95 -5.50 6.23
C PHE A 42 -1.45 -5.97 4.86
N ILE A 43 -0.59 -5.88 3.84
CA ILE A 43 -0.93 -6.33 2.49
C ILE A 43 -0.43 -7.75 2.26
N LYS A 44 -1.30 -8.60 1.70
CA LYS A 44 -1.02 -10.02 1.45
C LYS A 44 -0.60 -10.26 0.01
N HIS A 45 0.37 -9.50 -0.48
CA HIS A 45 0.89 -9.56 -1.85
C HIS A 45 2.40 -9.42 -1.88
N THR A 46 3.01 -9.93 -2.93
CA THR A 46 4.46 -9.88 -3.15
C THR A 46 4.88 -8.86 -4.21
N SER A 47 3.91 -8.27 -4.91
CA SER A 47 4.16 -7.32 -6.01
C SER A 47 3.44 -5.99 -5.82
N ALA A 48 2.95 -5.74 -4.62
CA ALA A 48 2.33 -4.50 -4.21
C ALA A 48 2.84 -4.12 -2.82
N GLY A 49 2.81 -2.85 -2.49
CA GLY A 49 3.26 -2.34 -1.19
C GLY A 49 2.25 -1.39 -0.56
N ILE A 50 2.47 -1.07 0.70
CA ILE A 50 1.65 -0.12 1.44
C ILE A 50 2.54 0.88 2.15
N THR A 51 2.17 2.15 2.14
CA THR A 51 2.92 3.22 2.80
C THR A 51 2.01 4.37 3.21
N ILE A 52 2.58 5.30 3.96
CA ILE A 52 1.91 6.53 4.36
C ILE A 52 2.74 7.70 3.83
N ASN A 53 2.10 8.58 3.09
CA ASN A 53 2.73 9.79 2.59
C ASN A 53 1.69 10.86 2.26
N GLU A 54 2.12 11.88 1.58
CA GLU A 54 1.36 13.11 1.32
C GLU A 54 0.10 12.84 0.51
N ASN A 55 -1.01 13.39 0.96
CA ASN A 55 -2.35 13.05 0.47
C ASN A 55 -3.02 14.12 -0.39
N ALA A 56 -2.36 15.23 -0.68
CA ALA A 56 -3.01 16.37 -1.32
C ALA A 56 -2.55 16.57 -2.77
N ASP A 57 -1.27 16.74 -3.02
CA ASP A 57 -0.75 17.10 -4.33
C ASP A 57 -0.53 15.85 -5.22
N PRO A 58 -1.28 15.73 -6.34
CA PRO A 58 -1.07 14.61 -7.27
C PRO A 58 0.34 14.53 -7.86
N ASP A 59 1.07 15.63 -7.90
CA ASP A 59 2.43 15.66 -8.42
C ASP A 59 3.40 14.83 -7.55
N VAL A 60 3.13 14.72 -6.26
CA VAL A 60 3.89 13.83 -5.36
C VAL A 60 3.79 12.39 -5.84
N ARG A 61 2.58 11.94 -6.18
CA ARG A 61 2.36 10.57 -6.70
C ARG A 61 3.03 10.38 -8.06
N HIS A 62 2.95 11.36 -8.92
CA HIS A 62 3.63 11.33 -10.23
C HIS A 62 5.14 11.18 -10.04
N ASP A 63 5.75 11.96 -9.17
CA ASP A 63 7.19 11.94 -8.95
C ASP A 63 7.65 10.65 -8.29
N PHE A 64 6.90 10.12 -7.34
CA PHE A 64 7.17 8.79 -6.79
C PHE A 64 7.18 7.72 -7.88
N ASN A 65 6.18 7.73 -8.74
CA ASN A 65 6.08 6.75 -9.83
C ASN A 65 7.27 6.86 -10.78
N THR A 66 7.62 8.06 -11.19
CA THR A 66 8.76 8.29 -12.08
C THR A 66 10.07 7.84 -11.43
N PHE A 67 10.29 8.22 -10.18
CA PHE A 67 11.50 7.89 -9.46
C PHE A 67 11.67 6.37 -9.29
N PHE A 68 10.63 5.68 -8.82
CA PHE A 68 10.73 4.24 -8.58
C PHE A 68 10.83 3.43 -9.86
N ASN A 69 10.21 3.86 -10.96
CA ASN A 69 10.38 3.21 -12.24
C ASN A 69 11.80 3.38 -12.81
N LYS A 70 12.46 4.48 -12.50
CA LYS A 70 13.88 4.68 -12.86
C LYS A 70 14.82 3.91 -11.94
N LEU A 71 14.49 3.86 -10.65
CA LEU A 71 15.33 3.15 -9.66
C LEU A 71 15.31 1.64 -9.90
N VAL A 72 14.13 1.09 -10.19
CA VAL A 72 13.94 -0.34 -10.43
C VAL A 72 13.17 -0.50 -11.74
N PRO A 73 13.88 -0.49 -12.89
CA PRO A 73 13.23 -0.63 -14.18
C PRO A 73 12.73 -2.05 -14.42
N ASP A 74 11.65 -2.16 -15.19
CA ASP A 74 11.15 -3.45 -15.65
C ASP A 74 12.15 -4.09 -16.62
N GLY A 75 12.24 -5.42 -16.59
CA GLY A 75 13.00 -6.17 -17.57
C GLY A 75 14.50 -5.92 -17.55
N ALA A 76 15.09 -5.62 -16.39
CA ALA A 76 16.54 -5.44 -16.31
C ALA A 76 17.24 -6.71 -16.81
N PRO A 77 18.31 -6.59 -17.63
CA PRO A 77 18.89 -7.74 -18.31
C PRO A 77 19.52 -8.78 -17.37
N TYR A 78 19.79 -8.44 -16.14
CA TYR A 78 20.32 -9.37 -15.14
C TYR A 78 19.22 -10.12 -14.36
N PHE A 79 17.94 -9.84 -14.60
CA PHE A 79 16.86 -10.59 -13.95
C PHE A 79 16.76 -11.99 -14.57
N VAL A 80 16.63 -13.02 -13.70
CA VAL A 80 16.38 -14.39 -14.13
C VAL A 80 14.93 -14.83 -13.95
N HIS A 81 14.16 -14.11 -13.12
CA HIS A 81 12.73 -14.34 -12.93
C HIS A 81 11.96 -13.56 -14.00
N THR A 82 11.66 -14.24 -15.12
CA THR A 82 11.14 -13.57 -16.32
C THR A 82 9.87 -14.20 -16.89
N LEU A 83 9.45 -15.37 -16.41
CA LEU A 83 8.35 -16.13 -17.01
C LEU A 83 6.98 -15.46 -16.83
N GLU A 84 6.83 -14.60 -15.83
CA GLU A 84 5.56 -13.92 -15.54
C GLU A 84 5.49 -12.49 -16.08
N GLY A 85 6.40 -12.15 -16.99
CA GLY A 85 6.46 -10.85 -17.62
C GLY A 85 7.60 -9.99 -17.12
N PRO A 86 7.88 -8.87 -17.81
CA PRO A 86 9.01 -7.99 -17.49
C PRO A 86 8.79 -7.14 -16.22
N ASP A 87 7.55 -7.02 -15.76
CA ASP A 87 7.15 -6.20 -14.62
C ASP A 87 7.09 -6.94 -13.30
N ASP A 88 7.26 -8.27 -13.29
CA ASP A 88 7.06 -9.04 -12.05
C ASP A 88 8.26 -8.94 -11.11
N MET A 89 9.48 -9.16 -11.58
CA MET A 89 10.65 -9.07 -10.71
C MET A 89 10.87 -7.63 -10.19
N SER A 90 10.71 -6.63 -11.02
CA SER A 90 10.80 -5.24 -10.59
C SER A 90 9.73 -4.90 -9.55
N ALA A 91 8.52 -5.44 -9.70
CA ALA A 91 7.45 -5.27 -8.72
C ALA A 91 7.79 -5.91 -7.38
N HIS A 92 8.39 -7.10 -7.36
CA HIS A 92 8.82 -7.74 -6.12
C HIS A 92 9.87 -6.90 -5.38
N ILE A 93 10.82 -6.33 -6.11
CA ILE A 93 11.84 -5.46 -5.51
C ILE A 93 11.21 -4.19 -4.94
N LYS A 94 10.36 -3.53 -5.69
CA LYS A 94 9.66 -2.33 -5.23
C LYS A 94 8.79 -2.59 -4.01
N ALA A 95 8.05 -3.71 -4.01
CA ALA A 95 7.24 -4.12 -2.87
C ALA A 95 8.09 -4.29 -1.61
N SER A 96 9.27 -4.88 -1.74
CA SER A 96 10.20 -5.07 -0.62
C SER A 96 10.76 -3.74 -0.11
N LEU A 97 11.01 -2.78 -1.00
CA LEU A 97 11.49 -1.45 -0.62
C LEU A 97 10.43 -0.64 0.11
N ILE A 98 9.20 -0.71 -0.33
CA ILE A 98 8.08 0.07 0.25
C ILE A 98 7.58 -0.58 1.53
N GLY A 99 7.44 -1.88 1.55
CA GLY A 99 7.02 -2.62 2.73
C GLY A 99 5.59 -3.14 2.64
N THR A 100 5.24 -3.95 3.64
CA THR A 100 4.01 -4.74 3.65
C THR A 100 2.98 -4.26 4.65
N SER A 101 3.35 -3.36 5.57
CA SER A 101 2.42 -2.92 6.60
C SER A 101 2.69 -1.49 7.04
N VAL A 102 1.64 -0.87 7.55
CA VAL A 102 1.72 0.42 8.26
C VAL A 102 0.97 0.29 9.57
N SER A 103 1.41 1.06 10.57
CA SER A 103 0.79 1.13 11.89
C SER A 103 0.36 2.56 12.15
N ILE A 104 -0.90 2.76 12.52
CA ILE A 104 -1.48 4.08 12.73
C ILE A 104 -2.16 4.12 14.08
N PRO A 105 -1.76 5.01 14.99
CA PRO A 105 -2.48 5.20 16.24
C PRO A 105 -3.92 5.65 16.00
N ILE A 106 -4.82 5.17 16.83
CA ILE A 106 -6.22 5.62 16.85
C ILE A 106 -6.42 6.48 18.08
N ARG A 107 -7.05 7.62 17.91
CA ARG A 107 -7.40 8.54 18.98
C ARG A 107 -8.76 9.19 18.70
N ASN A 108 -9.61 9.21 19.71
CA ASN A 108 -10.96 9.77 19.59
C ASN A 108 -11.74 9.15 18.41
N HIS A 109 -11.68 7.83 18.27
CA HIS A 109 -12.36 7.08 17.19
C HIS A 109 -11.90 7.46 15.78
N ARG A 110 -10.69 7.98 15.63
CA ARG A 110 -10.13 8.41 14.34
C ARG A 110 -8.70 7.93 14.17
N LEU A 111 -8.28 7.75 12.93
CA LEU A 111 -6.87 7.56 12.63
C LEU A 111 -6.11 8.85 12.97
N ASN A 112 -5.12 8.73 13.83
CA ASN A 112 -4.31 9.88 14.27
C ASN A 112 -3.19 10.17 13.26
N LEU A 113 -3.59 10.41 12.02
CA LEU A 113 -2.70 10.82 10.95
C LEU A 113 -2.43 12.32 11.02
N GLY A 114 -1.26 12.74 10.56
CA GLY A 114 -1.01 14.14 10.28
C GLY A 114 -1.94 14.64 9.16
N THR A 115 -2.13 15.95 9.08
CA THR A 115 -3.04 16.58 8.11
C THR A 115 -2.76 16.14 6.67
N TRP A 116 -1.49 15.98 6.33
CA TRP A 116 -1.06 15.66 4.97
C TRP A 116 -0.74 14.18 4.77
N GLN A 117 -1.03 13.32 5.76
CA GLN A 117 -0.78 11.90 5.64
C GLN A 117 -2.01 11.15 5.14
N GLY A 118 -1.78 10.19 4.28
CA GLY A 118 -2.78 9.24 3.83
C GLY A 118 -2.15 7.89 3.58
N ILE A 119 -2.97 6.84 3.56
CA ILE A 119 -2.53 5.47 3.31
C ILE A 119 -2.54 5.25 1.81
N TYR A 120 -1.43 4.73 1.28
CA TYR A 120 -1.24 4.43 -0.14
C TYR A 120 -1.08 2.94 -0.39
N LEU A 121 -1.81 2.44 -1.37
CA LEU A 121 -1.51 1.18 -2.06
C LEU A 121 -0.62 1.50 -3.27
N TRP A 122 0.50 0.81 -3.36
CA TRP A 122 1.41 0.89 -4.50
C TRP A 122 1.30 -0.42 -5.27
N GLU A 123 0.59 -0.38 -6.40
CA GLU A 123 0.50 -1.50 -7.31
C GLU A 123 1.60 -1.38 -8.35
N PHE A 124 2.47 -2.40 -8.44
CA PHE A 124 3.66 -2.34 -9.29
C PHE A 124 3.56 -3.15 -10.56
N ARG A 125 2.46 -3.86 -10.77
CA ARG A 125 2.27 -4.67 -11.98
C ARG A 125 1.15 -4.15 -12.87
N ASP A 126 1.37 -4.29 -14.19
CA ASP A 126 0.31 -4.09 -15.16
C ASP A 126 -0.66 -5.29 -15.12
N GLY A 127 -1.97 -5.04 -15.23
CA GLY A 127 -2.97 -6.10 -15.23
C GLY A 127 -3.10 -6.89 -13.93
N ALA A 128 -2.72 -6.30 -12.79
CA ALA A 128 -2.86 -6.94 -11.48
C ALA A 128 -4.32 -7.22 -11.12
N THR A 129 -4.51 -8.25 -10.28
CA THR A 129 -5.82 -8.58 -9.70
C THR A 129 -6.10 -7.73 -8.45
N ASN A 130 -7.27 -7.93 -7.82
CA ASN A 130 -7.63 -7.18 -6.61
C ASN A 130 -6.61 -7.42 -5.49
N ALA A 131 -6.27 -6.37 -4.79
CA ALA A 131 -5.41 -6.44 -3.60
C ALA A 131 -6.23 -6.79 -2.35
N ASN A 132 -5.66 -7.61 -1.50
CA ASN A 132 -6.21 -7.99 -0.21
C ASN A 132 -5.48 -7.29 0.93
#